data_ba0e960ee71ec5d2481b50c02b07c125
#
_entry.id   ba0e960ee71ec5d2481b50c02b07c125
#
_cell.length_a   1.000
_cell.length_b   1.000
_cell.length_c   1.000
_cell.angle_alpha   90.00
_cell.angle_beta   90.00
_cell.angle_gamma   90.00
#
_symmetry.space_group_name_H-M   'P 1'
#
loop_
_entity.id
_entity.type
_entity.pdbx_description
1 polymer ?
#
loop_
_entity_poly.entity_id
_entity_poly.type
_entity_poly.pdbx_seq_one_letter_code
_entity_poly.pdbx_strand_id
1 'polypeptide(L)'
;MSALWTLLAAPAGAVATTLIGVFTGSAVSRRTQDRHWGREQLAAACARVLRESSGLLVSLSEAELARPSSLPQGVVHRTTIDWRPWNEALSMVNLVADRDIAEAAHVLDEQIWRLHTKVKRGLTPEENWFDLRSHVESAQNNFIVTARSRLSPAGGPLQRFSGRPAPNDPIWTS
;
A
#
# COMPACT_ATOMS: atom_id res chain seq x y z
N MET A 1 20.30 44.32 -59.11
CA MET A 1 20.96 43.84 -57.86
C MET A 1 19.94 43.47 -56.81
N SER A 2 19.01 42.53 -57.05
CA SER A 2 17.92 42.19 -56.13
C SER A 2 17.65 40.68 -55.99
N ALA A 3 18.52 39.82 -56.47
CA ALA A 3 18.30 38.36 -56.42
C ALA A 3 19.10 37.62 -55.32
N LEU A 4 19.96 38.29 -54.54
CA LEU A 4 20.83 37.65 -53.52
C LEU A 4 20.22 37.63 -52.12
N TRP A 5 19.12 38.35 -51.84
CA TRP A 5 18.52 38.43 -50.52
C TRP A 5 17.49 37.37 -50.22
N THR A 6 16.97 36.68 -51.25
CA THR A 6 15.94 35.66 -51.10
C THR A 6 16.49 34.26 -50.73
N LEU A 7 17.79 34.04 -50.85
CA LEU A 7 18.44 32.73 -50.59
C LEU A 7 18.94 32.57 -49.12
N LEU A 8 18.98 33.64 -48.33
CA LEU A 8 19.48 33.61 -46.95
C LEU A 8 18.36 33.55 -45.90
N ALA A 9 17.09 33.74 -46.27
CA ALA A 9 15.97 33.73 -45.34
C ALA A 9 15.35 32.35 -45.09
N ALA A 10 15.63 31.35 -45.93
CA ALA A 10 15.00 30.03 -45.87
C ALA A 10 15.56 29.07 -44.78
N PRO A 11 16.86 29.11 -44.36
CA PRO A 11 17.35 28.17 -43.36
C PRO A 11 17.07 28.56 -41.90
N ALA A 12 16.82 29.82 -41.59
CA ALA A 12 16.66 30.29 -40.23
C ALA A 12 15.31 29.85 -39.60
N GLY A 13 14.26 29.74 -40.41
CA GLY A 13 12.93 29.28 -39.94
C GLY A 13 12.85 27.78 -39.58
N ALA A 14 13.58 26.95 -40.31
CA ALA A 14 13.58 25.50 -40.09
C ALA A 14 14.32 25.09 -38.79
N VAL A 15 15.40 25.79 -38.44
CA VAL A 15 16.16 25.51 -37.21
C VAL A 15 15.40 25.94 -35.96
N ALA A 16 14.68 27.08 -36.01
CA ALA A 16 13.91 27.57 -34.85
C ALA A 16 12.73 26.65 -34.53
N THR A 17 12.01 26.13 -35.54
CA THR A 17 10.90 25.17 -35.32
C THR A 17 11.37 23.83 -34.80
N THR A 18 12.52 23.34 -35.23
CA THR A 18 13.11 22.07 -34.73
C THR A 18 13.54 22.18 -33.28
N LEU A 19 14.17 23.31 -32.88
CA LEU A 19 14.56 23.55 -31.47
C LEU A 19 13.37 23.65 -30.53
N ILE A 20 12.31 24.37 -30.91
CA ILE A 20 11.08 24.48 -30.11
C ILE A 20 10.43 23.11 -29.96
N GLY A 21 10.37 22.29 -31.02
CA GLY A 21 9.83 20.93 -30.98
C GLY A 21 10.61 19.99 -30.04
N VAL A 22 11.94 20.07 -30.03
CA VAL A 22 12.80 19.28 -29.13
C VAL A 22 12.63 19.70 -27.66
N PHE A 23 12.58 21.00 -27.39
CA PHE A 23 12.41 21.48 -26.02
C PHE A 23 11.02 21.17 -25.45
N THR A 24 9.96 21.33 -26.23
CA THR A 24 8.60 20.97 -25.80
C THR A 24 8.42 19.46 -25.68
N GLY A 25 8.95 18.68 -26.61
CA GLY A 25 8.92 17.21 -26.57
C GLY A 25 9.67 16.64 -25.36
N SER A 26 10.84 17.19 -25.02
CA SER A 26 11.64 16.75 -23.87
C SER A 26 10.98 17.12 -22.52
N ALA A 27 10.34 18.29 -22.43
CA ALA A 27 9.65 18.71 -21.21
C ALA A 27 8.38 17.88 -20.95
N VAL A 28 7.61 17.54 -21.99
CA VAL A 28 6.44 16.67 -21.89
C VAL A 28 6.85 15.24 -21.56
N SER A 29 7.92 14.73 -22.18
CA SER A 29 8.45 13.39 -21.90
C SER A 29 8.92 13.27 -20.44
N ARG A 30 9.65 14.25 -19.91
CA ARG A 30 10.10 14.25 -18.50
C ARG A 30 8.91 14.26 -17.54
N ARG A 31 7.91 15.12 -17.73
CA ARG A 31 6.71 15.16 -16.87
C ARG A 31 5.91 13.86 -16.90
N THR A 32 5.85 13.19 -18.04
CA THR A 32 5.18 11.90 -18.15
C THR A 32 5.98 10.81 -17.44
N GLN A 33 7.29 10.82 -17.59
CA GLN A 33 8.21 9.88 -16.94
C GLN A 33 8.20 10.06 -15.41
N ASP A 34 8.22 11.30 -14.90
CA ASP A 34 8.13 11.61 -13.47
C ASP A 34 6.80 11.12 -12.86
N ARG A 35 5.69 11.26 -13.60
CA ARG A 35 4.39 10.74 -13.16
C ARG A 35 4.32 9.21 -13.16
N HIS A 36 4.91 8.54 -14.14
CA HIS A 36 4.99 7.08 -14.16
C HIS A 36 5.85 6.57 -13.02
N TRP A 37 7.01 7.16 -12.83
CA TRP A 37 7.91 6.79 -11.74
C TRP A 37 7.27 6.98 -10.36
N GLY A 38 6.59 8.10 -10.11
CA GLY A 38 5.86 8.33 -8.86
C GLY A 38 4.75 7.29 -8.61
N ARG A 39 4.02 6.88 -9.66
CA ARG A 39 2.98 5.85 -9.55
C ARG A 39 3.56 4.45 -9.26
N GLU A 40 4.67 4.10 -9.87
CA GLU A 40 5.37 2.84 -9.62
C GLU A 40 5.90 2.77 -8.19
N GLN A 41 6.51 3.85 -7.69
CA GLN A 41 6.96 3.94 -6.31
C GLN A 41 5.81 3.83 -5.31
N LEU A 42 4.70 4.51 -5.57
CA LEU A 42 3.49 4.41 -4.74
C LEU A 42 2.92 2.99 -4.76
N ALA A 43 2.82 2.36 -5.93
CA ALA A 43 2.33 0.98 -6.04
C ALA A 43 3.23 -0.01 -5.29
N ALA A 44 4.54 0.13 -5.41
CA ALA A 44 5.51 -0.68 -4.69
C ALA A 44 5.41 -0.50 -3.16
N ALA A 45 5.26 0.74 -2.69
CA ALA A 45 5.08 1.05 -1.27
C ALA A 45 3.78 0.44 -0.72
N CYS A 46 2.66 0.60 -1.44
CA CYS A 46 1.38 -0.01 -1.05
C CYS A 46 1.44 -1.55 -1.03
N ALA A 47 2.06 -2.16 -2.03
CA ALA A 47 2.24 -3.62 -2.09
C ALA A 47 3.09 -4.12 -0.92
N ARG A 48 4.11 -3.36 -0.50
CA ARG A 48 4.93 -3.69 0.66
C ARG A 48 4.12 -3.65 1.96
N VAL A 49 3.31 -2.62 2.19
CA VAL A 49 2.41 -2.53 3.36
C VAL A 49 1.51 -3.75 3.45
N LEU A 50 0.88 -4.15 2.34
CA LEU A 50 -0.02 -5.31 2.32
C LEU A 50 0.72 -6.63 2.60
N ARG A 51 1.90 -6.80 2.03
CA ARG A 51 2.73 -8.00 2.28
C ARG A 51 3.16 -8.09 3.74
N GLU A 52 3.70 -7.01 4.31
CA GLU A 52 4.20 -7.01 5.68
C GLU A 52 3.06 -7.14 6.69
N SER A 53 1.89 -6.52 6.44
CA SER A 53 0.72 -6.69 7.31
C SER A 53 0.20 -8.14 7.32
N SER A 54 0.24 -8.81 6.16
CA SER A 54 -0.13 -10.23 6.07
C SER A 54 0.87 -11.12 6.80
N GLY A 55 2.17 -10.83 6.70
CA GLY A 55 3.22 -11.51 7.45
C GLY A 55 3.05 -11.35 8.97
N LEU A 56 2.72 -10.15 9.44
CA LEU A 56 2.44 -9.91 10.86
C LEU A 56 1.21 -10.69 11.35
N LEU A 57 0.14 -10.80 10.55
CA LEU A 57 -1.01 -11.62 10.92
C LEU A 57 -0.65 -13.09 11.11
N VAL A 58 0.20 -13.64 10.26
CA VAL A 58 0.72 -15.01 10.40
C VAL A 58 1.53 -15.13 11.69
N SER A 59 2.50 -14.25 11.92
CA SER A 59 3.34 -14.26 13.12
C SER A 59 2.54 -14.10 14.42
N LEU A 60 1.48 -13.27 14.42
CA LEU A 60 0.57 -13.11 15.56
C LEU A 60 -0.27 -14.37 15.79
N SER A 61 -0.72 -15.05 14.73
CA SER A 61 -1.43 -16.32 14.84
C SER A 61 -0.54 -17.42 15.43
N GLU A 62 0.70 -17.51 14.97
CA GLU A 62 1.70 -18.45 15.49
C GLU A 62 2.01 -18.17 16.97
N ALA A 63 2.14 -16.90 17.33
CA ALA A 63 2.39 -16.50 18.71
C ALA A 63 1.22 -16.83 19.65
N GLU A 64 -0.03 -16.70 19.19
CA GLU A 64 -1.20 -17.11 19.96
C GLU A 64 -1.26 -18.64 20.13
N LEU A 65 -1.03 -19.39 19.05
CA LEU A 65 -0.99 -20.85 19.10
C LEU A 65 0.15 -21.41 19.95
N ALA A 66 1.30 -20.73 19.98
CA ALA A 66 2.45 -21.13 20.79
C ALA A 66 2.33 -20.77 22.27
N ARG A 67 1.26 -20.05 22.67
CA ARG A 67 1.05 -19.66 24.06
C ARG A 67 0.82 -20.90 24.92
N PRO A 68 1.61 -21.12 26.00
CA PRO A 68 1.40 -22.26 26.89
C PRO A 68 0.01 -22.16 27.58
N SER A 69 -0.77 -23.23 27.54
CA SER A 69 -2.07 -23.29 28.22
C SER A 69 -1.98 -23.12 29.75
N SER A 70 -0.79 -23.38 30.31
CA SER A 70 -0.51 -23.18 31.73
C SER A 70 -0.24 -21.74 32.12
N LEU A 71 -0.04 -20.84 31.14
CA LEU A 71 0.25 -19.44 31.42
C LEU A 71 -1.05 -18.71 31.82
N PRO A 72 -1.11 -18.12 33.04
CA PRO A 72 -2.31 -17.40 33.47
C PRO A 72 -2.66 -16.27 32.48
N GLN A 73 -3.96 -16.02 32.38
CA GLN A 73 -4.47 -14.90 31.61
C GLN A 73 -3.96 -13.56 32.16
N GLY A 74 -3.66 -12.61 31.29
CA GLY A 74 -3.08 -11.32 31.68
C GLY A 74 -1.55 -11.33 31.89
N VAL A 75 -0.92 -12.52 31.98
CA VAL A 75 0.53 -12.61 31.99
C VAL A 75 1.08 -12.40 30.56
N VAL A 76 1.93 -11.42 30.39
CA VAL A 76 2.51 -11.06 29.10
C VAL A 76 3.41 -12.19 28.60
N HIS A 77 3.00 -12.79 27.48
CA HIS A 77 3.87 -13.74 26.75
C HIS A 77 4.86 -12.97 25.86
N ARG A 78 6.14 -13.35 25.93
CA ARG A 78 7.16 -12.76 25.06
C ARG A 78 7.01 -13.28 23.64
N THR A 79 6.49 -12.45 22.76
CA THR A 79 6.43 -12.75 21.32
C THR A 79 7.65 -12.16 20.63
N THR A 80 8.37 -12.96 19.83
CA THR A 80 9.52 -12.49 19.05
C THR A 80 9.04 -12.12 17.65
N ILE A 81 8.40 -10.95 17.51
CA ILE A 81 7.94 -10.43 16.21
C ILE A 81 8.96 -9.40 15.73
N ASP A 82 9.46 -9.54 14.52
CA ASP A 82 10.30 -8.53 13.88
C ASP A 82 9.43 -7.44 13.25
N TRP A 83 9.41 -6.28 13.89
CA TRP A 83 8.64 -5.11 13.46
C TRP A 83 9.36 -4.25 12.41
N ARG A 84 10.64 -4.51 12.13
CA ARG A 84 11.43 -3.66 11.22
C ARG A 84 10.86 -3.61 9.81
N PRO A 85 10.50 -4.75 9.16
CA PRO A 85 9.94 -4.71 7.81
C PRO A 85 8.64 -3.91 7.73
N TRP A 86 7.80 -4.01 8.77
CA TRP A 86 6.56 -3.24 8.89
C TRP A 86 6.81 -1.74 9.03
N ASN A 87 7.68 -1.34 9.94
CA ASN A 87 8.04 0.06 10.16
C ASN A 87 8.67 0.70 8.91
N GLU A 88 9.50 -0.06 8.18
CA GLU A 88 10.05 0.37 6.89
C GLU A 88 8.95 0.57 5.83
N ALA A 89 7.97 -0.34 5.77
CA ALA A 89 6.85 -0.22 4.84
C ALA A 89 6.00 1.02 5.13
N LEU A 90 5.66 1.28 6.39
CA LEU A 90 4.95 2.49 6.82
C LEU A 90 5.74 3.76 6.51
N SER A 91 7.04 3.77 6.79
CA SER A 91 7.91 4.90 6.50
C SER A 91 7.95 5.22 5.01
N MET A 92 7.99 4.18 4.16
CA MET A 92 7.95 4.36 2.71
C MET A 92 6.62 4.97 2.25
N VAL A 93 5.48 4.49 2.74
CA VAL A 93 4.17 5.06 2.43
C VAL A 93 4.09 6.52 2.88
N ASN A 94 4.57 6.85 4.07
CA ASN A 94 4.59 8.23 4.57
C ASN A 94 5.43 9.19 3.70
N LEU A 95 6.44 8.66 2.98
CA LEU A 95 7.29 9.46 2.11
C LEU A 95 6.70 9.67 0.70
N VAL A 96 5.97 8.68 0.17
CA VAL A 96 5.58 8.69 -1.25
C VAL A 96 4.08 8.81 -1.49
N ALA A 97 3.24 8.53 -0.48
CA ALA A 97 1.79 8.54 -0.62
C ALA A 97 1.18 9.90 -0.31
N ASP A 98 0.00 10.13 -0.86
CA ASP A 98 -0.84 11.23 -0.42
C ASP A 98 -1.44 10.94 0.97
N ARG A 99 -2.02 11.98 1.56
CA ARG A 99 -2.55 11.95 2.92
C ARG A 99 -3.55 10.81 3.14
N ASP A 100 -4.47 10.59 2.21
CA ASP A 100 -5.56 9.62 2.39
C ASP A 100 -5.01 8.19 2.49
N ILE A 101 -4.01 7.86 1.67
CA ILE A 101 -3.34 6.54 1.70
C ILE A 101 -2.51 6.38 2.98
N ALA A 102 -1.78 7.43 3.38
CA ALA A 102 -1.01 7.41 4.61
C ALA A 102 -1.90 7.23 5.86
N GLU A 103 -3.03 7.95 5.93
CA GLU A 103 -4.01 7.79 7.01
C GLU A 103 -4.62 6.38 7.03
N ALA A 104 -4.95 5.79 5.87
CA ALA A 104 -5.44 4.42 5.79
C ALA A 104 -4.39 3.40 6.25
N ALA A 105 -3.10 3.62 5.97
CA ALA A 105 -2.00 2.79 6.47
C ALA A 105 -1.86 2.90 8.00
N HIS A 106 -2.02 4.09 8.58
CA HIS A 106 -1.99 4.28 10.02
C HIS A 106 -3.18 3.63 10.73
N VAL A 107 -4.38 3.66 10.13
CA VAL A 107 -5.53 2.90 10.67
C VAL A 107 -5.23 1.41 10.70
N LEU A 108 -4.60 0.88 9.64
CA LEU A 108 -4.16 -0.51 9.60
C LEU A 108 -3.12 -0.82 10.68
N ASP A 109 -2.13 0.05 10.88
CA ASP A 109 -1.12 -0.07 11.94
C ASP A 109 -1.77 -0.12 13.33
N GLU A 110 -2.74 0.75 13.59
CA GLU A 110 -3.50 0.75 14.85
C GLU A 110 -4.21 -0.59 15.11
N GLN A 111 -4.85 -1.18 14.09
CA GLN A 111 -5.53 -2.47 14.27
C GLN A 111 -4.55 -3.61 14.52
N ILE A 112 -3.40 -3.62 13.86
CA ILE A 112 -2.31 -4.58 14.11
C ILE A 112 -1.78 -4.43 15.54
N TRP A 113 -1.55 -3.20 16.02
CA TRP A 113 -1.13 -2.93 17.41
C TRP A 113 -2.14 -3.42 18.44
N ARG A 114 -3.43 -3.18 18.19
CA ARG A 114 -4.52 -3.66 19.05
C ARG A 114 -4.51 -5.19 19.14
N LEU A 115 -4.42 -5.87 18.00
CA LEU A 115 -4.35 -7.33 17.94
C LEU A 115 -3.10 -7.85 18.66
N HIS A 116 -1.91 -7.27 18.40
CA HIS A 116 -0.67 -7.65 19.07
C HIS A 116 -0.77 -7.52 20.60
N THR A 117 -1.35 -6.43 21.10
CA THR A 117 -1.52 -6.22 22.54
C THR A 117 -2.41 -7.31 23.16
N LYS A 118 -3.47 -7.74 22.46
CA LYS A 118 -4.34 -8.82 22.89
C LYS A 118 -3.62 -10.17 22.89
N VAL A 119 -2.90 -10.51 21.82
CA VAL A 119 -2.09 -11.74 21.73
C VAL A 119 -1.04 -11.79 22.85
N LYS A 120 -0.37 -10.69 23.15
CA LYS A 120 0.63 -10.65 24.24
C LYS A 120 0.06 -10.98 25.61
N ARG A 121 -1.15 -10.52 25.93
CA ARG A 121 -1.80 -10.81 27.22
C ARG A 121 -2.53 -12.16 27.25
N GLY A 122 -2.73 -12.78 26.08
CA GLY A 122 -3.60 -13.93 25.86
C GLY A 122 -5.05 -13.52 25.69
N LEU A 123 -5.74 -14.20 24.78
CA LEU A 123 -7.16 -13.96 24.52
C LEU A 123 -8.00 -14.39 25.72
N THR A 124 -9.05 -13.63 26.01
CA THR A 124 -10.06 -14.03 27.00
C THR A 124 -11.03 -15.05 26.40
N PRO A 125 -11.78 -15.82 27.23
CA PRO A 125 -12.75 -16.78 26.70
C PRO A 125 -13.83 -16.14 25.80
N GLU A 126 -14.08 -14.86 25.97
CA GLU A 126 -15.04 -14.07 25.20
C GLU A 126 -14.42 -13.51 23.90
N GLU A 127 -13.08 -13.54 23.78
CA GLU A 127 -12.36 -13.03 22.60
C GLU A 127 -12.11 -14.16 21.61
N ASN A 128 -12.58 -13.97 20.38
CA ASN A 128 -12.36 -14.90 19.29
C ASN A 128 -11.26 -14.36 18.36
N TRP A 129 -10.28 -15.19 18.06
CA TRP A 129 -9.19 -14.85 17.11
C TRP A 129 -9.71 -14.36 15.75
N PHE A 130 -10.73 -15.02 15.21
CA PHE A 130 -11.29 -14.67 13.90
C PHE A 130 -11.93 -13.29 13.91
N ASP A 131 -12.63 -12.93 14.99
CA ASP A 131 -13.26 -11.61 15.13
C ASP A 131 -12.19 -10.52 15.25
N LEU A 132 -11.18 -10.74 16.06
CA LEU A 132 -10.07 -9.79 16.22
C LEU A 132 -9.28 -9.59 14.93
N ARG A 133 -9.01 -10.66 14.21
CA ARG A 133 -8.35 -10.64 12.92
C ARG A 133 -9.18 -9.89 11.86
N SER A 134 -10.52 -10.02 11.90
CA SER A 134 -11.43 -9.38 10.95
C SER A 134 -11.29 -7.86 10.95
N HIS A 135 -10.96 -7.24 12.10
CA HIS A 135 -10.70 -5.80 12.18
C HIS A 135 -9.46 -5.39 11.39
N VAL A 136 -8.38 -6.19 11.45
CA VAL A 136 -7.18 -5.95 10.65
C VAL A 136 -7.47 -6.15 9.17
N GLU A 137 -8.19 -7.22 8.80
CA GLU A 137 -8.58 -7.49 7.41
C GLU A 137 -9.47 -6.37 6.85
N SER A 138 -10.38 -5.83 7.65
CA SER A 138 -11.22 -4.68 7.27
C SER A 138 -10.37 -3.43 7.02
N ALA A 139 -9.36 -3.18 7.85
CA ALA A 139 -8.43 -2.07 7.66
C ALA A 139 -7.53 -2.28 6.42
N GLN A 140 -7.07 -3.52 6.15
CA GLN A 140 -6.36 -3.86 4.89
C GLN A 140 -7.24 -3.57 3.68
N ASN A 141 -8.51 -3.98 3.72
CA ASN A 141 -9.47 -3.73 2.63
C ASN A 141 -9.68 -2.24 2.39
N ASN A 142 -9.84 -1.45 3.45
CA ASN A 142 -9.95 0.00 3.34
C ASN A 142 -8.68 0.62 2.73
N PHE A 143 -7.50 0.19 3.15
CA PHE A 143 -6.23 0.60 2.56
C PHE A 143 -6.16 0.27 1.06
N ILE A 144 -6.57 -0.94 0.65
CA ILE A 144 -6.62 -1.35 -0.75
C ILE A 144 -7.55 -0.45 -1.56
N VAL A 145 -8.76 -0.17 -1.05
CA VAL A 145 -9.73 0.72 -1.73
C VAL A 145 -9.14 2.10 -1.93
N THR A 146 -8.56 2.67 -0.87
CA THR A 146 -7.95 4.01 -0.90
C THR A 146 -6.76 4.06 -1.88
N ALA A 147 -5.85 3.09 -1.83
CA ALA A 147 -4.72 3.01 -2.75
C ALA A 147 -5.18 2.84 -4.21
N ARG A 148 -6.17 1.98 -4.48
CA ARG A 148 -6.70 1.78 -5.83
C ARG A 148 -7.36 3.01 -6.42
N SER A 149 -8.07 3.79 -5.62
CA SER A 149 -8.71 5.03 -6.08
C SER A 149 -7.69 6.02 -6.68
N ARG A 150 -6.45 5.99 -6.21
CA ARG A 150 -5.34 6.82 -6.70
C ARG A 150 -4.53 6.15 -7.82
N LEU A 151 -4.24 4.85 -7.68
CA LEU A 151 -3.43 4.11 -8.64
C LEU A 151 -4.20 3.72 -9.90
N SER A 152 -5.49 3.44 -9.80
CA SER A 152 -6.32 2.96 -10.92
C SER A 152 -7.76 3.51 -10.83
N PRO A 153 -7.96 4.83 -10.98
CA PRO A 153 -9.27 5.45 -10.80
C PRO A 153 -10.34 4.92 -11.78
N ALA A 154 -9.94 4.45 -12.96
CA ALA A 154 -10.84 3.85 -13.95
C ALA A 154 -11.22 2.38 -13.64
N GLY A 155 -10.55 1.73 -12.67
CA GLY A 155 -10.68 0.29 -12.40
C GLY A 155 -11.94 -0.11 -11.63
N GLY A 156 -12.78 0.82 -11.21
CA GLY A 156 -13.98 0.56 -10.40
C GLY A 156 -13.72 -0.07 -9.04
N PRO A 157 -14.73 -0.21 -8.17
CA PRO A 157 -14.60 -0.85 -6.87
C PRO A 157 -14.39 -2.37 -7.01
N LEU A 158 -13.57 -2.94 -6.12
CA LEU A 158 -13.46 -4.39 -6.00
C LEU A 158 -14.72 -4.92 -5.29
N GLN A 159 -15.34 -5.95 -5.86
CA GLN A 159 -16.47 -6.64 -5.23
C GLN A 159 -16.00 -7.68 -4.19
N ARG A 160 -14.78 -8.20 -4.33
CA ARG A 160 -14.16 -9.14 -3.40
C ARG A 160 -12.70 -8.77 -3.17
N PHE A 161 -12.24 -8.86 -1.91
CA PHE A 161 -10.87 -8.59 -1.51
C PHE A 161 -10.06 -9.86 -1.22
N SER A 162 -10.74 -10.94 -0.84
CA SER A 162 -10.11 -12.23 -0.61
C SER A 162 -10.94 -13.36 -1.21
N GLY A 163 -10.32 -14.52 -1.48
CA GLY A 163 -11.00 -15.75 -1.86
C GLY A 163 -11.64 -16.50 -0.68
N ARG A 164 -11.62 -15.93 0.53
CA ARG A 164 -12.21 -16.55 1.71
C ARG A 164 -13.72 -16.64 1.57
N PRO A 165 -14.33 -17.79 1.92
CA PRO A 165 -15.78 -17.93 2.03
C PRO A 165 -16.37 -16.93 3.01
N ALA A 166 -17.64 -16.58 2.82
CA ALA A 166 -18.36 -15.70 3.75
C ALA A 166 -18.39 -16.29 5.16
N PRO A 167 -18.48 -15.48 6.23
CA PRO A 167 -18.49 -15.97 7.61
C PRO A 167 -19.59 -17.00 7.92
N ASN A 168 -20.69 -16.95 7.16
CA ASN A 168 -21.82 -17.87 7.27
C ASN A 168 -21.76 -19.05 6.28
N ASP A 169 -20.63 -19.25 5.60
CA ASP A 169 -20.46 -20.34 4.65
C ASP A 169 -20.39 -21.68 5.43
N PRO A 170 -21.10 -22.74 4.93
CA PRO A 170 -21.12 -24.07 5.58
C PRO A 170 -19.75 -24.71 5.79
N ILE A 171 -18.73 -24.31 5.03
CA ILE A 171 -17.35 -24.82 5.17
C ILE A 171 -16.77 -24.57 6.57
N TRP A 172 -17.31 -23.59 7.32
CA TRP A 172 -16.84 -23.26 8.67
C TRP A 172 -17.47 -24.11 9.76
N THR A 173 -18.53 -24.85 9.44
CA THR A 173 -19.32 -25.65 10.39
C THR A 173 -19.21 -27.16 10.18
N SER A 174 -18.45 -27.57 9.16
CA SER A 174 -18.07 -28.98 8.88
C SER A 174 -16.71 -29.31 9.50
#